data_c292e0a9b6b0b19c0921f9dadb20ca51
#
_entry.id   c292e0a9b6b0b19c0921f9dadb20ca51
#
_cell.length_a   1.000
_cell.length_b   1.000
_cell.length_c   1.000
_cell.angle_alpha   90.00
_cell.angle_beta   90.00
_cell.angle_gamma   90.00
#
_symmetry.space_group_name_H-M   'P 1'
#
loop_
_entity.id
_entity.type
_entity.pdbx_description
1 polymer ?
#
loop_
_entity_poly.entity_id
_entity_poly.type
_entity_poly.pdbx_seq_one_letter_code
_entity_poly.pdbx_strand_id
1 'polypeptide(L)'
;AVINVLLPSLIQANQPKKIGFLTTLYVTSMGIATALASYLAVPITQASSWKGLIILLTLLCLATFLVWLPNHRYNHRLAPQTKQKSKTKVIRNKQVWAVIVFAGFQSLLFYTAMTWLPTMAIHAGLSSHEAGLLTSIFSLISIPFSMTIPSLTTSLSTRNRQLMLTLVSLAGVVGISMLFFPISNFFYWLAIHLLIGTATSALFPYLMVNFSLKTSAPEKTAQLSGLSQTGGYILAAFGPTLFGYSFDLFHSW
;
A
#
# COMPACT_ATOMS: atom_id res chain seq x y z
N ALA A 1 -4.25 -7.63 7.32
CA ALA A 1 -4.77 -6.36 7.85
C ALA A 1 -4.25 -6.08 9.26
N VAL A 2 -4.46 -6.97 10.27
CA VAL A 2 -4.07 -6.73 11.67
C VAL A 2 -2.59 -6.41 11.85
N ILE A 3 -1.69 -7.15 11.18
CA ILE A 3 -0.25 -6.91 11.25
C ILE A 3 0.11 -5.49 10.77
N ASN A 4 -0.46 -5.04 9.66
CA ASN A 4 -0.20 -3.71 9.11
C ASN A 4 -0.62 -2.59 10.08
N VAL A 5 -1.69 -2.82 10.87
CA VAL A 5 -2.16 -1.85 11.86
C VAL A 5 -1.23 -1.81 13.07
N LEU A 6 -0.78 -2.96 13.56
CA LEU A 6 -0.02 -3.07 14.80
C LEU A 6 1.49 -2.88 14.62
N LEU A 7 2.03 -3.19 13.43
CA LEU A 7 3.48 -3.19 13.22
C LEU A 7 4.14 -1.83 13.45
N PRO A 8 3.59 -0.69 13.00
CA PRO A 8 4.16 0.62 13.33
C PRO A 8 4.27 0.89 14.83
N SER A 9 3.28 0.43 15.62
CA SER A 9 3.30 0.60 17.07
C SER A 9 4.32 -0.33 17.74
N LEU A 10 4.47 -1.57 17.26
CA LEU A 10 5.47 -2.51 17.74
C LEU A 10 6.90 -2.03 17.45
N ILE A 11 7.13 -1.49 16.26
CA ILE A 11 8.42 -0.89 15.89
C ILE A 11 8.73 0.29 16.81
N GLN A 12 7.76 1.17 17.04
CA GLN A 12 7.94 2.32 17.92
C GLN A 12 8.21 1.90 19.38
N ALA A 13 7.53 0.86 19.87
CA ALA A 13 7.69 0.37 21.23
C ALA A 13 9.07 -0.28 21.47
N ASN A 14 9.55 -1.09 20.52
CA ASN A 14 10.73 -1.92 20.72
C ASN A 14 12.02 -1.29 20.16
N GLN A 15 11.94 -0.52 19.07
CA GLN A 15 13.09 0.01 18.35
C GLN A 15 12.85 1.44 17.83
N PRO A 16 12.58 2.44 18.70
CA PRO A 16 12.23 3.79 18.29
C PRO A 16 13.32 4.48 17.45
N LYS A 17 14.58 4.09 17.64
CA LYS A 17 15.72 4.64 16.87
C LYS A 17 15.85 4.06 15.46
N LYS A 18 15.15 2.96 15.14
CA LYS A 18 15.26 2.22 13.86
C LYS A 18 13.95 2.19 13.08
N ILE A 19 13.04 3.14 13.33
CA ILE A 19 11.72 3.18 12.69
C ILE A 19 11.83 3.12 11.15
N GLY A 20 12.67 3.97 10.57
CA GLY A 20 12.87 4.02 9.11
C GLY A 20 13.34 2.67 8.57
N PHE A 21 14.41 2.11 9.13
CA PHE A 21 14.99 0.84 8.69
C PHE A 21 14.02 -0.34 8.81
N LEU A 22 13.35 -0.50 9.95
CA LEU A 22 12.42 -1.60 10.17
C LEU A 22 11.15 -1.46 9.32
N THR A 23 10.69 -0.24 9.09
CA THR A 23 9.58 0.02 8.15
C THR A 23 10.01 -0.30 6.72
N THR A 24 11.24 0.06 6.31
CA THR A 24 11.80 -0.34 5.02
C THR A 24 11.79 -1.86 4.86
N LEU A 25 12.33 -2.58 5.81
CA LEU A 25 12.40 -4.06 5.77
C LEU A 25 11.01 -4.68 5.61
N TYR A 26 10.07 -4.22 6.42
CA TYR A 26 8.69 -4.69 6.38
C TYR A 26 8.00 -4.41 5.04
N VAL A 27 8.01 -3.16 4.57
CA VAL A 27 7.30 -2.78 3.35
C VAL A 27 7.95 -3.40 2.11
N THR A 28 9.29 -3.49 2.09
CA THR A 28 10.02 -4.17 1.00
C THR A 28 9.70 -5.67 0.96
N SER A 29 9.65 -6.33 2.12
CA SER A 29 9.25 -7.75 2.17
C SER A 29 7.83 -7.97 1.65
N MET A 30 6.89 -7.06 1.96
CA MET A 30 5.55 -7.09 1.36
C MET A 30 5.59 -6.94 -0.16
N GLY A 31 6.36 -5.98 -0.66
CA GLY A 31 6.50 -5.73 -2.11
C GLY A 31 7.08 -6.94 -2.84
N ILE A 32 8.15 -7.53 -2.31
CA ILE A 32 8.76 -8.74 -2.88
C ILE A 32 7.76 -9.91 -2.87
N ALA A 33 7.07 -10.14 -1.75
CA ALA A 33 6.08 -11.21 -1.66
C ALA A 33 4.93 -11.03 -2.67
N THR A 34 4.46 -9.80 -2.84
CA THR A 34 3.41 -9.47 -3.82
C THR A 34 3.92 -9.70 -5.26
N ALA A 35 5.14 -9.26 -5.58
CA ALA A 35 5.73 -9.45 -6.90
C ALA A 35 5.91 -10.94 -7.23
N LEU A 36 6.43 -11.73 -6.28
CA LEU A 36 6.57 -13.18 -6.43
C LEU A 36 5.21 -13.87 -6.60
N ALA A 37 4.21 -13.51 -5.79
CA ALA A 37 2.88 -14.08 -5.89
C ALA A 37 2.25 -13.78 -7.27
N SER A 38 2.37 -12.55 -7.76
CA SER A 38 1.87 -12.16 -9.08
C SER A 38 2.58 -12.88 -10.21
N TYR A 39 3.91 -13.01 -10.14
CA TYR A 39 4.72 -13.71 -11.15
C TYR A 39 4.39 -15.20 -11.20
N LEU A 40 4.22 -15.86 -10.06
CA LEU A 40 3.98 -17.29 -9.97
C LEU A 40 2.51 -17.69 -10.21
N ALA A 41 1.56 -16.75 -10.10
CA ALA A 41 0.12 -17.04 -10.20
C ALA A 41 -0.24 -17.69 -11.54
N VAL A 42 0.21 -17.13 -12.66
CA VAL A 42 -0.11 -17.65 -13.99
C VAL A 42 0.55 -19.00 -14.26
N PRO A 43 1.87 -19.20 -14.09
CA PRO A 43 2.51 -20.49 -14.27
C PRO A 43 1.88 -21.61 -13.43
N ILE A 44 1.59 -21.34 -12.16
CA ILE A 44 0.98 -22.33 -11.26
C ILE A 44 -0.43 -22.69 -11.71
N THR A 45 -1.22 -21.70 -12.11
CA THR A 45 -2.60 -21.92 -12.57
C THR A 45 -2.62 -22.71 -13.88
N GLN A 46 -1.66 -22.48 -14.79
CA GLN A 46 -1.53 -23.23 -16.04
C GLN A 46 -1.05 -24.67 -15.81
N ALA A 47 -0.10 -24.86 -14.88
CA ALA A 47 0.47 -26.18 -14.59
C ALA A 47 -0.48 -27.09 -13.77
N SER A 48 -1.37 -26.51 -12.96
CA SER A 48 -2.24 -27.29 -12.07
C SER A 48 -3.72 -26.97 -12.23
N SER A 49 -4.12 -25.84 -11.73
CA SER A 49 -5.44 -25.18 -11.84
C SER A 49 -5.51 -24.03 -10.84
N TRP A 50 -6.58 -23.24 -10.84
CA TRP A 50 -6.85 -22.25 -9.78
C TRP A 50 -6.91 -22.89 -8.38
N LYS A 51 -7.35 -24.16 -8.27
CA LYS A 51 -7.37 -24.91 -6.99
C LYS A 51 -5.95 -25.16 -6.45
N GLY A 52 -5.00 -25.48 -7.33
CA GLY A 52 -3.58 -25.65 -6.95
C GLY A 52 -2.97 -24.37 -6.39
N LEU A 53 -3.31 -23.20 -6.95
CA LEU A 53 -2.90 -21.91 -6.42
C LEU A 53 -3.47 -21.67 -4.99
N ILE A 54 -4.75 -21.98 -4.77
CA ILE A 54 -5.37 -21.86 -3.44
C ILE A 54 -4.69 -22.79 -2.42
N ILE A 55 -4.41 -24.04 -2.80
CA ILE A 55 -3.72 -25.00 -1.94
C ILE A 55 -2.34 -24.47 -1.56
N LEU A 56 -1.58 -23.96 -2.51
CA LEU A 56 -0.26 -23.37 -2.25
C LEU A 56 -0.36 -22.19 -1.27
N LEU A 57 -1.29 -21.26 -1.47
CA LEU A 57 -1.50 -20.14 -0.57
C LEU A 57 -1.89 -20.60 0.84
N THR A 58 -2.73 -21.62 0.94
CA THR A 58 -3.13 -22.23 2.21
C THR A 58 -1.94 -22.84 2.94
N LEU A 59 -1.07 -23.57 2.23
CA LEU A 59 0.15 -24.15 2.78
C LEU A 59 1.12 -23.07 3.26
N LEU A 60 1.28 -21.97 2.53
CA LEU A 60 2.09 -20.83 2.96
C LEU A 60 1.53 -20.17 4.23
N CYS A 61 0.21 -20.00 4.33
CA CYS A 61 -0.43 -19.50 5.55
C CYS A 61 -0.21 -20.44 6.73
N LEU A 62 -0.33 -21.76 6.51
CA LEU A 62 -0.09 -22.77 7.54
C LEU A 62 1.38 -22.76 7.99
N ALA A 63 2.32 -22.72 7.05
CA ALA A 63 3.75 -22.62 7.36
C ALA A 63 4.05 -21.36 8.18
N THR A 64 3.49 -20.21 7.80
CA THR A 64 3.63 -18.95 8.55
C THR A 64 3.08 -19.10 9.97
N PHE A 65 1.93 -19.74 10.14
CA PHE A 65 1.34 -20.00 11.45
C PHE A 65 2.25 -20.90 12.30
N LEU A 66 2.78 -21.99 11.73
CA LEU A 66 3.68 -22.90 12.44
C LEU A 66 4.98 -22.20 12.88
N VAL A 67 5.58 -21.39 12.01
CA VAL A 67 6.77 -20.58 12.34
C VAL A 67 6.47 -19.56 13.45
N TRP A 68 5.23 -19.06 13.54
CA TRP A 68 4.84 -18.12 14.58
C TRP A 68 4.56 -18.77 15.94
N LEU A 69 4.22 -20.06 15.99
CA LEU A 69 3.88 -20.77 17.25
C LEU A 69 4.92 -20.63 18.37
N PRO A 70 6.25 -20.76 18.11
CA PRO A 70 7.26 -20.58 19.16
C PRO A 70 7.23 -19.18 19.80
N ASN A 71 6.79 -18.16 19.07
CA ASN A 71 6.70 -16.79 19.60
C ASN A 71 5.66 -16.62 20.70
N HIS A 72 4.71 -17.57 20.85
CA HIS A 72 3.76 -17.57 21.96
C HIS A 72 4.46 -17.63 23.33
N ARG A 73 5.64 -18.23 23.39
CA ARG A 73 6.46 -18.31 24.63
C ARG A 73 7.02 -16.96 25.07
N TYR A 74 7.18 -16.02 24.12
CA TYR A 74 7.67 -14.65 24.36
C TYR A 74 6.54 -13.65 24.56
N ASN A 75 5.31 -14.13 24.65
CA ASN A 75 4.14 -13.29 24.84
C ASN A 75 4.07 -12.80 26.29
N HIS A 76 4.94 -11.86 26.65
CA HIS A 76 4.85 -11.17 27.93
C HIS A 76 3.52 -10.38 27.91
N ARG A 77 2.63 -10.73 28.83
CA ARG A 77 1.43 -9.91 29.06
C ARG A 77 1.91 -8.51 29.37
N LEU A 78 1.69 -7.58 28.45
CA LEU A 78 1.85 -6.18 28.76
C LEU A 78 1.07 -5.91 30.05
N ALA A 79 1.75 -5.38 31.07
CA ALA A 79 1.10 -5.03 32.32
C ALA A 79 -0.17 -4.25 31.99
N PRO A 80 -1.31 -4.51 32.67
CA PRO A 80 -2.54 -3.79 32.40
C PRO A 80 -2.27 -2.31 32.62
N GLN A 81 -2.00 -1.61 31.53
CA GLN A 81 -1.84 -0.16 31.59
C GLN A 81 -3.19 0.38 32.00
N THR A 82 -3.20 1.16 33.07
CA THR A 82 -4.35 1.90 33.56
C THR A 82 -5.09 2.48 32.34
N LYS A 83 -6.35 2.06 32.16
CA LYS A 83 -7.22 2.48 31.07
C LYS A 83 -7.25 4.01 31.02
N GLN A 84 -6.29 4.63 30.36
CA GLN A 84 -6.43 6.03 30.03
C GLN A 84 -7.63 6.16 29.08
N LYS A 85 -8.73 6.67 29.62
CA LYS A 85 -9.97 7.02 28.91
C LYS A 85 -9.71 8.12 27.89
N SER A 86 -8.99 7.83 26.81
CA SER A 86 -8.64 8.81 25.78
C SER A 86 -9.22 8.49 24.38
N LYS A 87 -10.22 7.60 24.31
CA LYS A 87 -10.81 7.26 22.99
C LYS A 87 -11.47 8.45 22.28
N THR A 88 -12.05 9.37 23.03
CA THR A 88 -12.82 10.50 22.47
C THR A 88 -11.97 11.67 21.98
N LYS A 89 -10.74 11.84 22.47
CA LYS A 89 -9.91 12.99 22.10
C LYS A 89 -9.18 12.81 20.76
N VAL A 90 -8.87 11.58 20.35
CA VAL A 90 -8.12 11.30 19.11
C VAL A 90 -8.96 11.65 17.87
N ILE A 91 -10.23 11.25 17.83
CA ILE A 91 -11.15 11.51 16.70
C ILE A 91 -11.47 13.01 16.54
N ARG A 92 -11.39 13.81 17.61
CA ARG A 92 -11.63 15.27 17.53
C ARG A 92 -10.46 16.07 16.96
N ASN A 93 -9.30 15.45 16.76
CA ASN A 93 -8.13 16.14 16.22
C ASN A 93 -8.19 16.21 14.68
N LYS A 94 -8.19 17.44 14.13
CA LYS A 94 -8.18 17.68 12.67
C LYS A 94 -7.00 17.00 11.96
N GLN A 95 -5.85 16.88 12.64
CA GLN A 95 -4.68 16.19 12.07
C GLN A 95 -4.90 14.69 11.86
N VAL A 96 -5.69 14.05 12.72
CA VAL A 96 -6.06 12.63 12.56
C VAL A 96 -6.93 12.46 11.33
N TRP A 97 -7.90 13.34 11.11
CA TRP A 97 -8.73 13.32 9.91
C TRP A 97 -7.91 13.55 8.64
N ALA A 98 -6.93 14.45 8.65
CA ALA A 98 -6.03 14.64 7.52
C ALA A 98 -5.25 13.35 7.19
N VAL A 99 -4.81 12.61 8.19
CA VAL A 99 -4.11 11.32 7.98
C VAL A 99 -5.09 10.25 7.46
N ILE A 100 -6.32 10.19 7.97
CA ILE A 100 -7.36 9.26 7.48
C ILE A 100 -7.69 9.53 6.01
N VAL A 101 -7.91 10.78 5.65
CA VAL A 101 -8.21 11.21 4.28
C VAL A 101 -7.04 10.90 3.35
N PHE A 102 -5.81 11.22 3.78
CA PHE A 102 -4.61 10.87 3.02
C PHE A 102 -4.49 9.35 2.80
N ALA A 103 -4.69 8.55 3.86
CA ALA A 103 -4.68 7.09 3.77
C ALA A 103 -5.75 6.58 2.80
N GLY A 104 -6.93 7.19 2.81
CA GLY A 104 -8.05 6.84 1.94
C GLY A 104 -7.76 7.12 0.47
N PHE A 105 -7.36 8.34 0.12
CA PHE A 105 -7.07 8.70 -1.25
C PHE A 105 -5.86 7.94 -1.82
N GLN A 106 -4.81 7.75 -1.03
CA GLN A 106 -3.66 6.94 -1.43
C GLN A 106 -4.07 5.49 -1.73
N SER A 107 -4.87 4.88 -0.85
CA SER A 107 -5.34 3.51 -1.04
C SER A 107 -6.34 3.41 -2.20
N LEU A 108 -7.25 4.37 -2.33
CA LEU A 108 -8.19 4.46 -3.46
C LEU A 108 -7.45 4.50 -4.79
N LEU A 109 -6.44 5.37 -4.91
CA LEU A 109 -5.62 5.47 -6.11
C LEU A 109 -4.93 4.13 -6.42
N PHE A 110 -4.29 3.51 -5.41
CA PHE A 110 -3.59 2.24 -5.59
C PHE A 110 -4.53 1.12 -6.08
N TYR A 111 -5.64 0.89 -5.37
CA TYR A 111 -6.55 -0.21 -5.71
C TYR A 111 -7.27 0.03 -7.03
N THR A 112 -7.66 1.27 -7.33
CA THR A 112 -8.29 1.60 -8.63
C THR A 112 -7.30 1.41 -9.77
N ALA A 113 -6.07 1.91 -9.64
CA ALA A 113 -5.05 1.74 -10.66
C ALA A 113 -4.70 0.26 -10.88
N MET A 114 -4.46 -0.49 -9.80
CA MET A 114 -4.11 -1.91 -9.88
C MET A 114 -5.22 -2.75 -10.55
N THR A 115 -6.48 -2.37 -10.35
CA THR A 115 -7.64 -3.08 -10.92
C THR A 115 -7.86 -2.73 -12.39
N TRP A 116 -7.81 -1.45 -12.73
CA TRP A 116 -8.35 -0.98 -14.00
C TRP A 116 -7.32 -0.57 -15.05
N LEU A 117 -6.08 -0.19 -14.67
CA LEU A 117 -5.06 0.20 -15.66
C LEU A 117 -4.79 -0.89 -16.71
N PRO A 118 -4.69 -2.20 -16.37
CA PRO A 118 -4.51 -3.23 -17.38
C PRO A 118 -5.66 -3.31 -18.37
N THR A 119 -6.90 -3.24 -17.86
CA THR A 119 -8.12 -3.29 -18.70
C THR A 119 -8.22 -2.06 -19.59
N MET A 120 -7.90 -0.88 -19.06
CA MET A 120 -7.88 0.37 -19.85
C MET A 120 -6.83 0.31 -20.96
N ALA A 121 -5.65 -0.25 -20.70
CA ALA A 121 -4.60 -0.43 -21.70
C ALA A 121 -5.05 -1.37 -22.84
N ILE A 122 -5.71 -2.48 -22.50
CA ILE A 122 -6.28 -3.41 -23.49
C ILE A 122 -7.38 -2.70 -24.32
N HIS A 123 -8.24 -1.96 -23.66
CA HIS A 123 -9.32 -1.21 -24.33
C HIS A 123 -8.77 -0.12 -25.26
N ALA A 124 -7.60 0.43 -24.96
CA ALA A 124 -6.88 1.37 -25.82
C ALA A 124 -6.14 0.71 -26.99
N GLY A 125 -6.22 -0.63 -27.13
CA GLY A 125 -5.66 -1.38 -28.26
C GLY A 125 -4.34 -2.11 -27.99
N LEU A 126 -3.88 -2.18 -26.74
CA LEU A 126 -2.73 -3.02 -26.37
C LEU A 126 -3.14 -4.48 -26.26
N SER A 127 -2.20 -5.37 -26.53
CA SER A 127 -2.38 -6.81 -26.29
C SER A 127 -2.44 -7.15 -24.80
N SER A 128 -3.08 -8.27 -24.46
CA SER A 128 -3.11 -8.76 -23.07
C SER A 128 -1.70 -9.04 -22.52
N HIS A 129 -0.76 -9.43 -23.36
CA HIS A 129 0.63 -9.63 -22.97
C HIS A 129 1.31 -8.31 -22.57
N GLU A 130 1.13 -7.25 -23.36
CA GLU A 130 1.66 -5.92 -23.06
C GLU A 130 1.04 -5.35 -21.76
N ALA A 131 -0.26 -5.48 -21.58
CA ALA A 131 -0.94 -5.07 -20.36
C ALA A 131 -0.42 -5.84 -19.13
N GLY A 132 -0.16 -7.14 -19.26
CA GLY A 132 0.46 -7.96 -18.22
C GLY A 132 1.88 -7.50 -17.87
N LEU A 133 2.70 -7.17 -18.87
CA LEU A 133 4.04 -6.61 -18.66
C LEU A 133 3.98 -5.27 -17.93
N LEU A 134 3.09 -4.38 -18.34
CA LEU A 134 2.88 -3.07 -17.69
C LEU A 134 2.49 -3.22 -16.22
N THR A 135 1.59 -4.16 -15.91
CA THR A 135 1.18 -4.47 -14.53
C THR A 135 2.35 -5.00 -13.70
N SER A 136 3.20 -5.83 -14.31
CA SER A 136 4.41 -6.34 -13.65
C SER A 136 5.39 -5.21 -13.34
N ILE A 137 5.60 -4.29 -14.28
CA ILE A 137 6.44 -3.09 -14.09
C ILE A 137 5.86 -2.19 -12.99
N PHE A 138 4.55 -1.97 -12.99
CA PHE A 138 3.86 -1.23 -11.92
C PHE A 138 4.11 -1.82 -10.53
N SER A 139 4.09 -3.14 -10.42
CA SER A 139 4.38 -3.84 -9.16
C SER A 139 5.87 -3.76 -8.78
N LEU A 140 6.78 -3.92 -9.75
CA LEU A 140 8.23 -3.88 -9.52
C LEU A 140 8.72 -2.51 -9.08
N ILE A 141 8.12 -1.42 -9.55
CA ILE A 141 8.50 -0.05 -9.15
C ILE A 141 8.29 0.17 -7.66
N SER A 142 7.43 -0.60 -7.00
CA SER A 142 7.23 -0.51 -5.55
C SER A 142 8.48 -0.87 -4.74
N ILE A 143 9.37 -1.72 -5.27
CA ILE A 143 10.54 -2.21 -4.54
C ILE A 143 11.52 -1.07 -4.22
N PRO A 144 12.06 -0.29 -5.18
CA PRO A 144 12.98 0.80 -4.86
C PRO A 144 12.35 1.88 -3.96
N PHE A 145 11.07 2.17 -4.14
CA PHE A 145 10.38 3.14 -3.28
C PHE A 145 10.16 2.62 -1.86
N SER A 146 9.80 1.35 -1.68
CA SER A 146 9.68 0.74 -0.36
C SER A 146 11.01 0.68 0.39
N MET A 147 12.12 0.54 -0.34
CA MET A 147 13.47 0.54 0.25
C MET A 147 13.94 1.94 0.65
N THR A 148 13.57 2.97 -0.09
CA THR A 148 14.15 4.31 0.08
C THR A 148 13.25 5.27 0.88
N ILE A 149 11.95 5.28 0.61
CA ILE A 149 11.02 6.28 1.18
C ILE A 149 10.97 6.27 2.72
N PRO A 150 10.93 5.12 3.43
CA PRO A 150 10.90 5.14 4.89
C PRO A 150 12.15 5.80 5.49
N SER A 151 13.33 5.48 4.96
CA SER A 151 14.59 6.06 5.41
C SER A 151 14.67 7.55 5.09
N LEU A 152 14.30 7.97 3.87
CA LEU A 152 14.22 9.38 3.49
C LEU A 152 13.21 10.15 4.37
N THR A 153 12.06 9.55 4.69
CA THR A 153 11.05 10.19 5.53
C THR A 153 11.57 10.50 6.94
N THR A 154 12.45 9.65 7.47
CA THR A 154 13.05 9.87 8.81
C THR A 154 14.25 10.79 8.80
N SER A 155 15.02 10.83 7.71
CA SER A 155 16.29 11.60 7.61
C SER A 155 16.11 13.01 7.04
N LEU A 156 15.13 13.23 6.17
CA LEU A 156 14.93 14.52 5.52
C LEU A 156 14.35 15.58 6.47
N SER A 157 14.77 16.83 6.26
CA SER A 157 14.13 17.99 6.88
C SER A 157 12.66 18.10 6.46
N THR A 158 11.86 18.83 7.23
CA THR A 158 10.43 19.01 6.94
C THR A 158 10.18 19.58 5.53
N ARG A 159 11.00 20.55 5.11
CA ARG A 159 10.90 21.18 3.78
C ARG A 159 11.19 20.18 2.66
N ASN A 160 12.26 19.41 2.78
CA ASN A 160 12.66 18.44 1.76
C ASN A 160 11.67 17.26 1.69
N ARG A 161 11.09 16.87 2.83
CA ARG A 161 10.02 15.88 2.89
C ARG A 161 8.76 16.35 2.18
N GLN A 162 8.37 17.61 2.37
CA GLN A 162 7.25 18.20 1.64
C GLN A 162 7.53 18.25 0.14
N LEU A 163 8.72 18.66 -0.27
CA LEU A 163 9.12 18.67 -1.68
C LEU A 163 9.04 17.26 -2.29
N MET A 164 9.59 16.25 -1.61
CA MET A 164 9.50 14.86 -2.04
C MET A 164 8.06 14.42 -2.27
N LEU A 165 7.17 14.70 -1.31
CA LEU A 165 5.74 14.36 -1.43
C LEU A 165 5.06 15.10 -2.58
N THR A 166 5.38 16.39 -2.75
CA THR A 166 4.81 17.20 -3.83
C THR A 166 5.22 16.63 -5.20
N LEU A 167 6.50 16.30 -5.38
CA LEU A 167 6.99 15.74 -6.65
C LEU A 167 6.36 14.38 -6.96
N VAL A 168 6.27 13.51 -5.96
CA VAL A 168 5.64 12.20 -6.09
C VAL A 168 4.14 12.33 -6.39
N SER A 169 3.44 13.23 -5.71
CA SER A 169 2.02 13.47 -5.96
C SER A 169 1.79 14.07 -7.34
N LEU A 170 2.66 15.00 -7.77
CA LEU A 170 2.58 15.59 -9.11
C LEU A 170 2.78 14.53 -10.20
N ALA A 171 3.71 13.59 -10.02
CA ALA A 171 3.87 12.46 -10.94
C ALA A 171 2.55 11.66 -11.06
N GLY A 172 1.88 11.37 -9.94
CA GLY A 172 0.57 10.72 -9.96
C GLY A 172 -0.49 11.52 -10.71
N VAL A 173 -0.57 12.83 -10.46
CA VAL A 173 -1.51 13.72 -11.16
C VAL A 173 -1.26 13.74 -12.67
N VAL A 174 0.00 13.85 -13.09
CA VAL A 174 0.37 13.80 -14.52
C VAL A 174 -0.02 12.44 -15.11
N GLY A 175 0.31 11.33 -14.45
CA GLY A 175 -0.06 9.99 -14.93
C GLY A 175 -1.57 9.80 -15.07
N ILE A 176 -2.38 10.31 -14.12
CA ILE A 176 -3.85 10.29 -14.21
C ILE A 176 -4.33 11.19 -15.35
N SER A 177 -3.75 12.37 -15.51
CA SER A 177 -4.12 13.29 -16.59
C SER A 177 -3.87 12.70 -17.98
N MET A 178 -2.85 11.87 -18.14
CA MET A 178 -2.59 11.16 -19.39
C MET A 178 -3.71 10.17 -19.75
N LEU A 179 -4.47 9.64 -18.79
CA LEU A 179 -5.58 8.72 -19.08
C LEU A 179 -6.72 9.36 -19.88
N PHE A 180 -6.83 10.69 -19.87
CA PHE A 180 -7.81 11.39 -20.72
C PHE A 180 -7.50 11.29 -22.22
N PHE A 181 -6.30 10.87 -22.61
CA PHE A 181 -5.86 10.76 -23.99
C PHE A 181 -5.38 9.32 -24.28
N PRO A 182 -6.26 8.31 -24.39
CA PRO A 182 -5.86 6.92 -24.56
C PRO A 182 -5.25 6.70 -25.95
N ILE A 183 -3.92 6.63 -26.00
CA ILE A 183 -3.14 6.38 -27.23
C ILE A 183 -2.78 4.91 -27.27
N SER A 184 -2.97 4.24 -28.42
CA SER A 184 -2.55 2.85 -28.62
C SER A 184 -1.03 2.77 -28.84
N ASN A 185 -0.25 2.97 -27.76
CA ASN A 185 1.20 2.90 -27.78
C ASN A 185 1.73 2.36 -26.46
N PHE A 186 2.54 1.32 -26.50
CA PHE A 186 3.12 0.68 -25.32
C PHE A 186 3.90 1.65 -24.43
N PHE A 187 4.76 2.49 -25.01
CA PHE A 187 5.59 3.42 -24.22
C PHE A 187 4.77 4.52 -23.54
N TYR A 188 3.65 4.91 -24.16
CA TYR A 188 2.71 5.83 -23.53
C TYR A 188 2.10 5.22 -22.25
N TRP A 189 1.61 3.99 -22.35
CA TRP A 189 1.07 3.26 -21.20
C TRP A 189 2.14 2.91 -20.16
N LEU A 190 3.38 2.65 -20.62
CA LEU A 190 4.51 2.51 -19.72
C LEU A 190 4.75 3.77 -18.90
N ALA A 191 4.72 4.94 -19.51
CA ALA A 191 4.85 6.21 -18.79
C ALA A 191 3.73 6.40 -17.74
N ILE A 192 2.48 6.09 -18.07
CA ILE A 192 1.35 6.12 -17.15
C ILE A 192 1.59 5.20 -15.94
N HIS A 193 1.96 3.94 -16.19
CA HIS A 193 2.22 2.97 -15.12
C HIS A 193 3.40 3.39 -14.24
N LEU A 194 4.46 3.96 -14.82
CA LEU A 194 5.60 4.48 -14.07
C LEU A 194 5.22 5.67 -13.20
N LEU A 195 4.45 6.62 -13.73
CA LEU A 195 4.05 7.83 -13.01
C LEU A 195 3.08 7.53 -11.86
N ILE A 196 2.00 6.78 -12.13
CA ILE A 196 1.03 6.38 -11.10
C ILE A 196 1.68 5.40 -10.11
N GLY A 197 2.50 4.46 -10.62
CA GLY A 197 3.24 3.51 -9.80
C GLY A 197 4.21 4.20 -8.83
N THR A 198 4.92 5.23 -9.27
CA THR A 198 5.78 6.06 -8.42
C THR A 198 4.98 6.70 -7.29
N ALA A 199 3.85 7.32 -7.60
CA ALA A 199 3.00 7.96 -6.60
C ALA A 199 2.50 6.95 -5.55
N THR A 200 1.88 5.87 -6.00
CA THR A 200 1.29 4.86 -5.09
C THR A 200 2.34 4.15 -4.26
N SER A 201 3.50 3.83 -4.86
CA SER A 201 4.60 3.13 -4.21
C SER A 201 5.35 3.98 -3.18
N ALA A 202 5.33 5.31 -3.30
CA ALA A 202 5.99 6.20 -2.34
C ALA A 202 5.05 6.63 -1.20
N LEU A 203 3.77 6.88 -1.50
CA LEU A 203 2.82 7.42 -0.53
C LEU A 203 2.48 6.42 0.58
N PHE A 204 2.41 5.12 0.30
CA PHE A 204 2.12 4.11 1.30
C PHE A 204 3.24 3.93 2.34
N PRO A 205 4.52 3.71 1.97
CA PRO A 205 5.61 3.65 2.95
C PRO A 205 5.77 4.94 3.76
N TYR A 206 5.56 6.10 3.13
CA TYR A 206 5.52 7.38 3.82
C TYR A 206 4.44 7.40 4.91
N LEU A 207 3.21 6.94 4.61
CA LEU A 207 2.12 6.85 5.56
C LEU A 207 2.49 5.97 6.76
N MET A 208 3.08 4.80 6.52
CA MET A 208 3.48 3.85 7.57
C MET A 208 4.46 4.46 8.56
N VAL A 209 5.47 5.18 8.06
CA VAL A 209 6.45 5.89 8.91
C VAL A 209 5.77 7.00 9.70
N ASN A 210 4.84 7.75 9.07
CA ASN A 210 4.19 8.88 9.73
C ASN A 210 3.32 8.48 10.92
N PHE A 211 2.76 7.28 10.96
CA PHE A 211 2.06 6.81 12.15
C PHE A 211 2.96 6.86 13.39
N SER A 212 4.21 6.40 13.26
CA SER A 212 5.18 6.42 14.35
C SER A 212 5.75 7.80 14.63
N LEU A 213 5.98 8.63 13.60
CA LEU A 213 6.56 9.97 13.78
C LEU A 213 5.58 11.00 14.37
N LYS A 214 4.28 10.82 14.14
CA LYS A 214 3.23 11.77 14.58
C LYS A 214 2.65 11.44 15.95
N THR A 215 3.11 10.38 16.59
CA THR A 215 2.60 9.94 17.89
C THR A 215 3.75 9.75 18.87
N SER A 216 3.48 10.04 20.15
CA SER A 216 4.47 9.97 21.23
C SER A 216 4.46 8.64 22.00
N ALA A 217 3.50 7.76 21.73
CA ALA A 217 3.33 6.50 22.44
C ALA A 217 2.80 5.40 21.51
N PRO A 218 3.26 4.14 21.68
CA PRO A 218 2.86 3.00 20.84
C PRO A 218 1.34 2.81 20.75
N GLU A 219 0.62 3.04 21.84
CA GLU A 219 -0.84 2.90 21.89
C GLU A 219 -1.53 3.95 20.98
N LYS A 220 -1.01 5.18 20.97
CA LYS A 220 -1.50 6.24 20.08
C LYS A 220 -1.17 5.94 18.63
N THR A 221 -0.01 5.33 18.37
CA THR A 221 0.37 4.86 17.03
C THR A 221 -0.58 3.78 16.55
N ALA A 222 -0.89 2.78 17.37
CA ALA A 222 -1.85 1.74 17.04
C ALA A 222 -3.26 2.30 16.78
N GLN A 223 -3.71 3.28 17.60
CA GLN A 223 -5.00 3.94 17.40
C GLN A 223 -5.04 4.74 16.10
N LEU A 224 -4.00 5.54 15.82
CA LEU A 224 -3.92 6.34 14.60
C LEU A 224 -3.84 5.44 13.36
N SER A 225 -3.00 4.42 13.39
CA SER A 225 -2.88 3.44 12.30
C SER A 225 -4.19 2.69 12.08
N GLY A 226 -4.84 2.21 13.15
CA GLY A 226 -6.13 1.52 13.07
C GLY A 226 -7.23 2.38 12.47
N LEU A 227 -7.40 3.61 12.98
CA LEU A 227 -8.41 4.54 12.46
C LEU A 227 -8.13 4.92 11.00
N SER A 228 -6.87 5.21 10.67
CA SER A 228 -6.49 5.63 9.32
C SER A 228 -6.64 4.49 8.30
N GLN A 229 -6.28 3.27 8.66
CA GLN A 229 -6.43 2.13 7.75
C GLN A 229 -7.91 1.71 7.63
N THR A 230 -8.68 1.72 8.72
CA THR A 230 -10.12 1.42 8.66
C THR A 230 -10.86 2.44 7.80
N GLY A 231 -10.74 3.73 8.12
CA GLY A 231 -11.39 4.80 7.36
C GLY A 231 -10.85 4.88 5.92
N GLY A 232 -9.54 4.66 5.76
CA GLY A 232 -8.87 4.65 4.45
C GLY A 232 -9.35 3.52 3.55
N TYR A 233 -9.48 2.31 4.06
CA TYR A 233 -9.96 1.16 3.26
C TYR A 233 -11.45 1.23 2.97
N ILE A 234 -12.26 1.81 3.85
CA ILE A 234 -13.67 2.09 3.54
C ILE A 234 -13.75 3.03 2.32
N LEU A 235 -12.98 4.11 2.31
CA LEU A 235 -12.94 5.03 1.18
C LEU A 235 -12.39 4.34 -0.09
N ALA A 236 -11.33 3.55 0.06
CA ALA A 236 -10.70 2.84 -1.04
C ALA A 236 -11.61 1.79 -1.71
N ALA A 237 -12.51 1.17 -0.96
CA ALA A 237 -13.45 0.19 -1.49
C ALA A 237 -14.40 0.78 -2.55
N PHE A 238 -14.70 2.07 -2.46
CA PHE A 238 -15.53 2.74 -3.46
C PHE A 238 -14.79 2.98 -4.79
N GLY A 239 -13.46 3.10 -4.79
CA GLY A 239 -12.69 3.43 -5.98
C GLY A 239 -12.91 2.46 -7.14
N PRO A 240 -12.49 1.18 -7.04
CA PRO A 240 -12.66 0.22 -8.11
C PRO A 240 -14.13 0.02 -8.50
N THR A 241 -15.04 0.00 -7.52
CA THR A 241 -16.47 -0.22 -7.74
C THR A 241 -17.11 0.92 -8.54
N LEU A 242 -16.89 2.18 -8.12
CA LEU A 242 -17.46 3.34 -8.79
C LEU A 242 -16.85 3.53 -10.19
N PHE A 243 -15.56 3.23 -10.32
CA PHE A 243 -14.87 3.34 -11.60
C PHE A 243 -15.41 2.31 -12.61
N GLY A 244 -15.59 1.04 -12.19
CA GLY A 244 -16.21 0.02 -13.02
C GLY A 244 -17.67 0.33 -13.35
N TYR A 245 -18.46 0.78 -12.38
CA TYR A 245 -19.84 1.20 -12.61
C TYR A 245 -19.95 2.38 -13.60
N SER A 246 -19.02 3.33 -13.53
CA SER A 246 -18.93 4.44 -14.50
C SER A 246 -18.71 3.90 -15.93
N PHE A 247 -17.82 2.91 -16.08
CA PHE A 247 -17.61 2.28 -17.39
C PHE A 247 -18.87 1.56 -17.90
N ASP A 248 -19.58 0.84 -17.01
CA ASP A 248 -20.83 0.15 -17.39
C ASP A 248 -21.92 1.12 -17.86
N LEU A 249 -21.95 2.34 -17.31
CA LEU A 249 -22.92 3.37 -17.70
C LEU A 249 -22.54 4.11 -18.98
N PHE A 250 -21.28 4.48 -19.12
CA PHE A 250 -20.83 5.38 -20.21
C PHE A 250 -20.12 4.65 -21.34
N HIS A 251 -19.79 3.36 -21.16
CA HIS A 251 -19.01 2.53 -22.09
C HIS A 251 -17.68 3.18 -22.55
N SER A 252 -17.15 4.05 -21.71
CA SER A 252 -15.85 4.72 -21.90
C SER A 252 -15.15 4.89 -20.54
N TRP A 253 -13.82 4.93 -20.61
CA TRP A 253 -12.99 5.16 -19.42
C TRP A 253 -12.78 6.65 -19.16
#